data_b70d4507d5feaa41f0dfc713743937ed
#
_entry.id   b70d4507d5feaa41f0dfc713743937ed
#
_cell.length_a   1.000
_cell.length_b   1.000
_cell.length_c   1.000
_cell.angle_alpha   90.00
_cell.angle_beta   90.00
_cell.angle_gamma   90.00
#
_symmetry.space_group_name_H-M   'P 1'
#
loop_
_entity.id
_entity.type
_entity.pdbx_description
1 polymer ?
#
loop_
_entity_poly.entity_id
_entity_poly.type
_entity_poly.pdbx_seq_one_letter_code
_entity_poly.pdbx_strand_id
1 'polypeptide(L)'
;MRPRRSLAALSAALAVLSVAPAPAEARTPFQAQCEDTIGETISVLSSRSEGYRIDTARSYFDLTRLKGSVRRGSWVLGLTHTEARVSIKVGGRMLTDRASGYECVAPRIDVNLYYAPIVIYVSREFPPGSCSYREVLAHEMRHLQTYQDFLPKAEAIVRARLAARFAGKPLYAPIGQARSLLQREVDRSWMPYIKREMEKVEVLQAAIDTPQEYARLGKVCAGEVQSLLRQAPRSSS
;
A
#
# COMPACT_ATOMS: atom_id res chain seq x y z
N MET A 1 58.80 1.52 61.31
CA MET A 1 58.69 2.73 60.46
C MET A 1 58.12 2.38 59.14
N ARG A 2 56.86 2.75 58.89
CA ARG A 2 56.18 2.55 57.59
C ARG A 2 55.81 3.92 57.04
N PRO A 3 56.05 4.27 55.75
CA PRO A 3 55.72 5.57 55.25
C PRO A 3 54.23 5.60 54.80
N ARG A 4 53.55 6.69 55.17
CA ARG A 4 52.22 7.05 54.76
C ARG A 4 52.26 7.51 53.30
N ARG A 5 51.39 6.84 52.41
CA ARG A 5 51.13 7.31 51.06
C ARG A 5 49.94 8.25 51.09
N SER A 6 50.14 9.48 50.70
CA SER A 6 49.10 10.47 50.46
C SER A 6 48.39 10.19 49.12
N LEU A 7 47.08 10.00 49.14
CA LEU A 7 46.25 9.95 47.98
C LEU A 7 45.84 11.38 47.60
N ALA A 8 46.26 11.85 46.46
CA ALA A 8 45.81 13.09 45.87
C ALA A 8 44.51 12.79 45.10
N ALA A 9 43.44 13.43 45.51
CA ALA A 9 42.16 13.35 44.80
C ALA A 9 42.16 14.32 43.61
N LEU A 10 42.10 13.77 42.38
CA LEU A 10 41.87 14.55 41.14
C LEU A 10 40.35 14.80 41.02
N SER A 11 39.93 16.05 41.22
CA SER A 11 38.59 16.49 40.90
C SER A 11 38.47 16.83 39.41
N ALA A 12 37.81 15.96 38.63
CA ALA A 12 37.48 16.24 37.25
C ALA A 12 36.20 17.13 37.18
N ALA A 13 36.37 18.38 36.78
CA ALA A 13 35.27 19.28 36.54
C ALA A 13 34.63 18.92 35.16
N LEU A 14 33.38 18.40 35.18
CA LEU A 14 32.59 18.22 33.95
C LEU A 14 32.08 19.60 33.51
N ALA A 15 32.59 20.11 32.39
CA ALA A 15 32.06 21.26 31.72
C ALA A 15 30.80 20.86 30.94
N VAL A 16 29.63 21.24 31.45
CA VAL A 16 28.36 21.08 30.74
C VAL A 16 28.29 22.16 29.65
N LEU A 17 28.53 21.75 28.40
CA LEU A 17 28.28 22.59 27.23
C LEU A 17 26.76 22.77 27.04
N SER A 18 26.27 23.94 27.46
CA SER A 18 24.90 24.37 27.18
C SER A 18 24.75 24.66 25.68
N VAL A 19 24.15 23.75 24.91
CA VAL A 19 23.75 24.02 23.53
C VAL A 19 22.54 24.94 23.60
N ALA A 20 22.72 26.22 23.29
CA ALA A 20 21.63 27.17 23.14
C ALA A 20 20.79 26.74 21.94
N PRO A 21 19.43 26.72 22.06
CA PRO A 21 18.57 26.44 20.92
C PRO A 21 18.79 27.53 19.85
N ALA A 22 19.00 27.10 18.59
CA ALA A 22 19.09 28.03 17.47
C ALA A 22 17.81 28.86 17.41
N PRO A 23 17.89 30.19 17.15
CA PRO A 23 16.71 31.05 17.04
C PRO A 23 15.83 30.50 15.92
N ALA A 24 14.54 30.28 16.21
CA ALA A 24 13.55 29.95 15.20
C ALA A 24 13.54 31.12 14.18
N GLU A 25 13.82 30.82 12.91
CA GLU A 25 13.76 31.84 11.85
C GLU A 25 12.37 32.50 11.85
N ALA A 26 12.35 33.82 11.99
CA ALA A 26 11.10 34.59 12.00
C ALA A 26 10.42 34.45 10.62
N ARG A 27 9.13 34.06 10.61
CA ARG A 27 8.35 33.95 9.38
C ARG A 27 8.29 35.30 8.66
N THR A 28 8.45 35.28 7.35
CA THR A 28 8.22 36.49 6.54
C THR A 28 6.73 36.88 6.56
N PRO A 29 6.36 38.13 6.30
CA PRO A 29 4.96 38.56 6.21
C PRO A 29 4.15 37.70 5.21
N PHE A 30 4.73 37.32 4.08
CA PHE A 30 4.09 36.45 3.09
C PHE A 30 3.89 35.01 3.62
N GLN A 31 4.87 34.44 4.32
CA GLN A 31 4.72 33.14 4.96
C GLN A 31 3.60 33.16 5.99
N ALA A 32 3.54 34.17 6.86
CA ALA A 32 2.46 34.32 7.82
C ALA A 32 1.10 34.40 7.11
N GLN A 33 0.96 35.26 6.08
CA GLN A 33 -0.26 35.37 5.30
C GLN A 33 -0.66 34.03 4.64
N CYS A 34 0.32 33.30 4.09
CA CYS A 34 0.08 32.02 3.44
C CYS A 34 -0.41 30.98 4.45
N GLU A 35 0.27 30.84 5.59
CA GLU A 35 -0.09 29.89 6.63
C GLU A 35 -1.44 30.21 7.27
N ASP A 36 -1.71 31.47 7.56
CA ASP A 36 -2.95 31.91 8.22
C ASP A 36 -4.16 31.86 7.26
N THR A 37 -3.97 32.17 5.98
CA THR A 37 -5.07 32.27 5.00
C THR A 37 -5.35 30.91 4.32
N ILE A 38 -4.30 30.14 4.08
CA ILE A 38 -4.40 28.83 3.41
C ILE A 38 -4.49 27.67 4.42
N GLY A 39 -4.20 27.93 5.66
CA GLY A 39 -4.16 27.14 6.91
C GLY A 39 -4.35 25.65 6.83
N GLU A 40 -5.44 25.15 6.33
CA GLU A 40 -5.70 23.71 6.30
C GLU A 40 -5.36 23.10 4.94
N THR A 41 -4.33 22.28 4.95
CA THR A 41 -4.02 21.36 3.86
C THR A 41 -4.85 20.11 4.07
N ILE A 42 -5.89 19.92 3.27
CA ILE A 42 -6.77 18.76 3.37
C ILE A 42 -6.21 17.66 2.48
N SER A 43 -5.83 16.57 3.11
CA SER A 43 -5.53 15.32 2.43
C SER A 43 -6.73 14.39 2.58
N VAL A 44 -7.42 14.11 1.50
CA VAL A 44 -8.58 13.22 1.49
C VAL A 44 -8.16 11.91 0.86
N LEU A 45 -8.47 10.82 1.54
CA LEU A 45 -8.23 9.46 1.06
C LEU A 45 -9.53 8.68 1.17
N SER A 46 -9.93 8.06 0.09
CA SER A 46 -11.09 7.16 0.08
C SER A 46 -10.67 5.80 -0.45
N SER A 47 -11.20 4.77 0.16
CA SER A 47 -11.12 3.41 -0.36
C SER A 47 -12.44 3.03 -1.01
N ARG A 48 -12.37 2.25 -2.08
CA ARG A 48 -13.55 1.78 -2.81
C ARG A 48 -13.39 0.30 -3.12
N SER A 49 -14.42 -0.47 -2.77
CA SER A 49 -14.57 -1.84 -3.24
C SER A 49 -15.75 -1.86 -4.22
N GLU A 50 -15.52 -2.36 -5.43
CA GLU A 50 -16.57 -2.45 -6.48
C GLU A 50 -17.32 -3.78 -6.45
N GLY A 51 -17.22 -4.53 -5.36
CA GLY A 51 -17.78 -5.87 -5.26
C GLY A 51 -16.93 -6.92 -5.97
N TYR A 52 -17.52 -8.08 -6.23
CA TYR A 52 -16.87 -9.19 -6.94
C TYR A 52 -17.86 -9.96 -7.79
N ARG A 53 -17.35 -10.74 -8.73
CA ARG A 53 -18.15 -11.72 -9.48
C ARG A 53 -17.48 -13.09 -9.47
N ILE A 54 -18.28 -14.14 -9.59
CA ILE A 54 -17.78 -15.50 -9.75
C ILE A 54 -17.89 -15.87 -11.24
N ASP A 55 -16.82 -16.51 -11.75
CA ASP A 55 -16.73 -16.95 -13.14
C ASP A 55 -16.30 -18.43 -13.16
N THR A 56 -17.14 -19.27 -13.74
CA THR A 56 -16.91 -20.72 -13.86
C THR A 56 -16.70 -21.19 -15.30
N ALA A 57 -16.51 -20.25 -16.22
CA ALA A 57 -16.40 -20.59 -17.65
C ALA A 57 -15.01 -21.09 -18.05
N ARG A 58 -13.98 -20.82 -17.26
CA ARG A 58 -12.58 -21.13 -17.60
C ARG A 58 -12.17 -22.51 -17.14
N SER A 59 -11.37 -23.21 -17.95
CA SER A 59 -10.71 -24.44 -17.56
C SER A 59 -9.52 -24.17 -16.63
N TYR A 60 -9.07 -25.20 -15.88
CA TYR A 60 -7.83 -25.10 -15.10
C TYR A 60 -6.60 -24.76 -15.97
N PHE A 61 -6.59 -25.13 -17.25
CA PHE A 61 -5.58 -24.71 -18.20
C PHE A 61 -5.58 -23.20 -18.42
N ASP A 62 -6.77 -22.63 -18.65
CA ASP A 62 -6.94 -21.21 -18.89
C ASP A 62 -6.60 -20.43 -17.63
N LEU A 63 -6.97 -20.91 -16.44
CA LEU A 63 -6.63 -20.30 -15.18
C LEU A 63 -5.12 -20.34 -14.90
N THR A 64 -4.48 -21.47 -15.21
CA THR A 64 -3.03 -21.60 -15.07
C THR A 64 -2.30 -20.61 -15.99
N ARG A 65 -2.77 -20.45 -17.21
CA ARG A 65 -2.23 -19.45 -18.15
C ARG A 65 -2.50 -18.03 -17.67
N LEU A 66 -3.68 -17.76 -17.15
CA LEU A 66 -4.06 -16.44 -16.62
C LEU A 66 -3.22 -16.06 -15.40
N LYS A 67 -2.93 -17.00 -14.50
CA LYS A 67 -2.03 -16.78 -13.36
C LYS A 67 -0.60 -16.48 -13.81
N GLY A 68 -0.21 -16.98 -14.97
CA GLY A 68 1.12 -16.78 -15.54
C GLY A 68 2.17 -17.71 -14.91
N SER A 69 3.06 -17.17 -14.07
CA SER A 69 4.11 -17.99 -13.47
C SER A 69 3.55 -18.91 -12.38
N VAL A 70 3.55 -20.22 -12.64
CA VAL A 70 3.24 -21.28 -11.68
C VAL A 70 4.39 -22.27 -11.59
N ARG A 71 4.48 -22.99 -10.47
CA ARG A 71 5.48 -24.05 -10.31
C ARG A 71 5.23 -25.14 -11.37
N ARG A 72 6.31 -25.66 -12.00
CA ARG A 72 6.23 -26.73 -12.98
C ARG A 72 5.43 -27.91 -12.44
N GLY A 73 4.45 -28.38 -13.21
CA GLY A 73 3.55 -29.47 -12.80
C GLY A 73 2.44 -29.08 -11.82
N SER A 74 2.28 -27.78 -11.55
CA SER A 74 1.16 -27.26 -10.75
C SER A 74 0.06 -26.73 -11.67
N TRP A 75 -1.19 -26.82 -11.22
CA TRP A 75 -2.36 -26.34 -11.93
C TRP A 75 -3.17 -25.40 -11.04
N VAL A 76 -3.74 -24.37 -11.65
CA VAL A 76 -4.61 -23.41 -10.97
C VAL A 76 -6.05 -23.84 -11.14
N LEU A 77 -6.69 -24.23 -10.04
CA LEU A 77 -8.06 -24.72 -10.02
C LEU A 77 -9.09 -23.66 -9.64
N GLY A 78 -8.63 -22.66 -8.91
CA GLY A 78 -9.32 -21.42 -8.59
C GLY A 78 -8.35 -20.26 -8.67
N LEU A 79 -8.87 -19.06 -8.83
CA LEU A 79 -8.06 -17.86 -8.89
C LEU A 79 -8.88 -16.63 -8.52
N THR A 80 -8.50 -15.94 -7.46
CA THR A 80 -8.97 -14.59 -7.20
C THR A 80 -8.08 -13.62 -7.92
N HIS A 81 -8.62 -12.95 -8.93
CA HIS A 81 -7.90 -12.02 -9.80
C HIS A 81 -8.42 -10.61 -9.63
N THR A 82 -7.51 -9.66 -9.40
CA THR A 82 -7.82 -8.24 -9.32
C THR A 82 -6.58 -7.40 -9.62
N GLU A 83 -6.80 -6.10 -9.79
CA GLU A 83 -5.74 -5.12 -9.94
C GLU A 83 -5.88 -4.02 -8.88
N ALA A 84 -4.78 -3.71 -8.20
CA ALA A 84 -4.71 -2.53 -7.36
C ALA A 84 -4.74 -1.26 -8.21
N ARG A 85 -5.67 -0.38 -7.92
CA ARG A 85 -5.85 0.91 -8.60
C ARG A 85 -5.61 2.04 -7.64
N VAL A 86 -4.82 3.00 -8.09
CA VAL A 86 -4.50 4.24 -7.36
C VAL A 86 -4.76 5.41 -8.28
N SER A 87 -5.58 6.36 -7.85
CA SER A 87 -5.68 7.66 -8.50
C SER A 87 -5.40 8.79 -7.52
N ILE A 88 -4.64 9.79 -7.95
CA ILE A 88 -4.31 10.96 -7.15
C ILE A 88 -4.73 12.20 -7.94
N LYS A 89 -5.59 13.01 -7.35
CA LYS A 89 -5.95 14.33 -7.86
C LYS A 89 -5.30 15.38 -6.96
N VAL A 90 -4.68 16.36 -7.59
CA VAL A 90 -3.96 17.44 -6.91
C VAL A 90 -4.61 18.77 -7.21
N GLY A 91 -4.88 19.55 -6.18
CA GLY A 91 -5.41 20.88 -6.25
C GLY A 91 -4.93 21.72 -5.08
N GLY A 92 -5.58 22.85 -4.84
CA GLY A 92 -5.34 23.70 -3.69
C GLY A 92 -5.46 25.17 -4.00
N ARG A 93 -5.63 25.96 -2.95
CA ARG A 93 -5.64 27.41 -3.03
C ARG A 93 -4.21 27.93 -3.20
N MET A 94 -4.06 28.99 -3.97
CA MET A 94 -2.76 29.64 -4.21
C MET A 94 -2.83 31.11 -3.83
N LEU A 95 -1.74 31.61 -3.25
CA LEU A 95 -1.47 33.04 -3.08
C LEU A 95 -0.16 33.36 -3.79
N THR A 96 -0.09 34.59 -4.33
CA THR A 96 1.09 35.07 -5.03
C THR A 96 1.52 36.41 -4.42
N ASP A 97 2.79 36.49 -4.08
CA ASP A 97 3.42 37.74 -3.66
C ASP A 97 4.39 38.25 -4.76
N ARG A 98 3.95 39.26 -5.48
CA ARG A 98 4.77 39.87 -6.55
C ARG A 98 6.00 40.58 -6.02
N ALA A 99 5.96 41.05 -4.77
CA ALA A 99 7.07 41.81 -4.20
C ALA A 99 8.26 40.89 -3.88
N SER A 100 7.99 39.70 -3.37
CA SER A 100 9.02 38.68 -3.12
C SER A 100 9.35 37.81 -4.34
N GLY A 101 8.49 37.79 -5.37
CA GLY A 101 8.62 36.88 -6.51
C GLY A 101 8.21 35.42 -6.21
N TYR A 102 7.52 35.17 -5.09
CA TYR A 102 7.10 33.84 -4.65
C TYR A 102 5.58 33.65 -4.69
N GLU A 103 5.20 32.41 -4.77
CA GLU A 103 3.83 31.93 -4.57
C GLU A 103 3.80 30.80 -3.55
N CYS A 104 2.66 30.58 -2.96
CA CYS A 104 2.42 29.39 -2.12
C CYS A 104 1.14 28.67 -2.55
N VAL A 105 1.10 27.38 -2.32
CA VAL A 105 -0.08 26.54 -2.50
C VAL A 105 -0.37 25.78 -1.23
N ALA A 106 -1.64 25.76 -0.79
CA ALA A 106 -2.12 24.80 0.20
C ALA A 106 -2.56 23.54 -0.54
N PRO A 107 -1.79 22.45 -0.49
CA PRO A 107 -2.10 21.27 -1.29
C PRO A 107 -3.40 20.64 -0.84
N ARG A 108 -4.32 20.39 -1.77
CA ARG A 108 -5.44 19.47 -1.59
C ARG A 108 -5.16 18.23 -2.42
N ILE A 109 -5.07 17.09 -1.75
CA ILE A 109 -4.72 15.82 -2.37
C ILE A 109 -5.84 14.84 -2.11
N ASP A 110 -6.53 14.45 -3.17
CA ASP A 110 -7.59 13.45 -3.14
C ASP A 110 -7.03 12.15 -3.70
N VAL A 111 -6.99 11.10 -2.86
CA VAL A 111 -6.49 9.78 -3.23
C VAL A 111 -7.61 8.77 -3.18
N ASN A 112 -7.77 7.98 -4.25
CA ASN A 112 -8.65 6.83 -4.27
C ASN A 112 -7.83 5.55 -4.41
N LEU A 113 -8.07 4.62 -3.48
CA LEU A 113 -7.48 3.28 -3.47
C LEU A 113 -8.60 2.26 -3.64
N TYR A 114 -8.44 1.33 -4.57
CA TYR A 114 -9.42 0.26 -4.76
C TYR A 114 -8.83 -0.94 -5.48
N TYR A 115 -9.51 -2.08 -5.36
CA TYR A 115 -9.27 -3.28 -6.14
C TYR A 115 -10.43 -3.45 -7.10
N ALA A 116 -10.17 -3.42 -8.42
CA ALA A 116 -11.21 -3.57 -9.43
C ALA A 116 -10.66 -4.08 -10.77
N PRO A 117 -11.45 -4.86 -11.47
CA PRO A 117 -12.56 -5.68 -10.97
C PRO A 117 -12.04 -6.90 -10.19
N ILE A 118 -12.74 -7.30 -9.12
CA ILE A 118 -12.41 -8.55 -8.42
C ILE A 118 -13.21 -9.68 -9.07
N VAL A 119 -12.51 -10.67 -9.60
CA VAL A 119 -13.09 -11.84 -10.22
C VAL A 119 -12.60 -13.09 -9.52
N ILE A 120 -13.53 -13.89 -9.04
CA ILE A 120 -13.26 -15.20 -8.47
C ILE A 120 -13.53 -16.24 -9.54
N TYR A 121 -12.48 -16.89 -10.00
CA TYR A 121 -12.60 -18.02 -10.93
C TYR A 121 -12.63 -19.33 -10.14
N VAL A 122 -13.54 -20.21 -10.54
CA VAL A 122 -13.50 -21.63 -10.18
C VAL A 122 -13.51 -22.40 -11.49
N SER A 123 -12.58 -23.36 -11.60
CA SER A 123 -12.42 -24.15 -12.81
C SER A 123 -13.73 -24.84 -13.23
N ARG A 124 -14.06 -24.76 -14.51
CA ARG A 124 -15.31 -25.34 -15.07
C ARG A 124 -15.42 -26.85 -14.89
N GLU A 125 -14.29 -27.51 -14.63
CA GLU A 125 -14.25 -28.95 -14.32
C GLU A 125 -14.92 -29.28 -12.98
N PHE A 126 -15.17 -28.26 -12.15
CA PHE A 126 -15.94 -28.38 -10.91
C PHE A 126 -17.29 -27.70 -11.07
N PRO A 127 -18.35 -28.44 -11.42
CA PRO A 127 -19.67 -27.86 -11.63
C PRO A 127 -20.19 -27.15 -10.38
N PRO A 128 -20.89 -26.00 -10.50
CA PRO A 128 -21.52 -25.34 -9.38
C PRO A 128 -22.34 -26.31 -8.53
N GLY A 129 -22.17 -26.24 -7.20
CA GLY A 129 -22.84 -27.14 -6.27
C GLY A 129 -22.11 -28.47 -5.99
N SER A 130 -21.05 -28.82 -6.75
CA SER A 130 -20.21 -29.97 -6.42
C SER A 130 -19.41 -29.73 -5.13
N CYS A 131 -18.89 -30.81 -4.54
CA CYS A 131 -18.05 -30.72 -3.35
C CYS A 131 -16.77 -29.91 -3.66
N SER A 132 -16.07 -30.24 -4.72
CA SER A 132 -14.82 -29.55 -5.11
C SER A 132 -15.06 -28.10 -5.48
N TYR A 133 -16.18 -27.76 -6.12
CA TYR A 133 -16.55 -26.37 -6.36
C TYR A 133 -16.63 -25.57 -5.04
N ARG A 134 -17.35 -26.09 -4.03
CA ARG A 134 -17.49 -25.39 -2.74
C ARG A 134 -16.16 -25.19 -2.03
N GLU A 135 -15.29 -26.20 -2.05
CA GLU A 135 -13.99 -26.17 -1.38
C GLU A 135 -13.03 -25.17 -2.07
N VAL A 136 -12.98 -25.18 -3.40
CA VAL A 136 -12.17 -24.24 -4.17
C VAL A 136 -12.71 -22.81 -4.02
N LEU A 137 -14.04 -22.63 -4.12
CA LEU A 137 -14.66 -21.32 -3.92
C LEU A 137 -14.38 -20.79 -2.50
N ALA A 138 -14.49 -21.62 -1.47
CA ALA A 138 -14.20 -21.22 -0.09
C ALA A 138 -12.72 -20.79 0.09
N HIS A 139 -11.79 -21.43 -0.63
CA HIS A 139 -10.41 -21.02 -0.67
C HIS A 139 -10.24 -19.64 -1.30
N GLU A 140 -10.85 -19.43 -2.47
CA GLU A 140 -10.78 -18.15 -3.19
C GLU A 140 -11.47 -17.00 -2.43
N MET A 141 -12.54 -17.29 -1.70
CA MET A 141 -13.19 -16.30 -0.85
C MET A 141 -12.29 -15.78 0.28
N ARG A 142 -11.31 -16.55 0.75
CA ARG A 142 -10.31 -16.07 1.71
C ARG A 142 -9.37 -15.02 1.07
N HIS A 143 -9.00 -15.23 -0.19
CA HIS A 143 -8.24 -14.23 -0.95
C HIS A 143 -9.03 -12.94 -1.10
N LEU A 144 -10.32 -13.01 -1.47
CA LEU A 144 -11.21 -11.84 -1.54
C LEU A 144 -11.26 -11.10 -0.20
N GLN A 145 -11.51 -11.83 0.89
CA GLN A 145 -11.59 -11.24 2.23
C GLN A 145 -10.29 -10.53 2.60
N THR A 146 -9.15 -11.12 2.25
CA THR A 146 -7.83 -10.52 2.51
C THR A 146 -7.65 -9.20 1.77
N TYR A 147 -8.08 -9.07 0.51
CA TYR A 147 -8.08 -7.80 -0.20
C TYR A 147 -8.97 -6.77 0.48
N GLN A 148 -10.18 -7.16 0.88
CA GLN A 148 -11.15 -6.28 1.52
C GLN A 148 -10.66 -5.80 2.91
N ASP A 149 -10.06 -6.68 3.71
CA ASP A 149 -9.55 -6.34 5.05
C ASP A 149 -8.27 -5.53 5.02
N PHE A 150 -7.49 -5.66 3.95
CA PHE A 150 -6.24 -4.93 3.77
C PHE A 150 -6.48 -3.48 3.35
N LEU A 151 -7.46 -3.22 2.51
CA LEU A 151 -7.70 -1.91 1.92
C LEU A 151 -7.87 -0.77 2.95
N PRO A 152 -8.67 -0.91 4.01
CA PRO A 152 -8.77 0.11 5.06
C PRO A 152 -7.46 0.34 5.82
N LYS A 153 -6.63 -0.68 5.95
CA LYS A 153 -5.31 -0.59 6.61
C LYS A 153 -4.35 0.22 5.76
N ALA A 154 -4.30 -0.07 4.46
CA ALA A 154 -3.51 0.70 3.50
C ALA A 154 -3.97 2.16 3.46
N GLU A 155 -5.28 2.41 3.45
CA GLU A 155 -5.85 3.75 3.53
C GLU A 155 -5.37 4.52 4.76
N ALA A 156 -5.46 3.93 5.95
CA ALA A 156 -5.04 4.57 7.19
C ALA A 156 -3.56 4.96 7.18
N ILE A 157 -2.69 4.06 6.67
CA ILE A 157 -1.25 4.31 6.56
C ILE A 157 -0.96 5.46 5.60
N VAL A 158 -1.57 5.42 4.41
CA VAL A 158 -1.36 6.45 3.38
C VAL A 158 -1.90 7.80 3.86
N ARG A 159 -3.09 7.83 4.46
CA ARG A 159 -3.70 9.03 5.05
C ARG A 159 -2.78 9.68 6.07
N ALA A 160 -2.27 8.91 7.03
CA ALA A 160 -1.37 9.42 8.06
C ALA A 160 -0.09 10.01 7.48
N ARG A 161 0.48 9.37 6.45
CA ARG A 161 1.71 9.85 5.80
C ARG A 161 1.47 11.13 4.99
N LEU A 162 0.38 11.21 4.24
CA LEU A 162 0.00 12.42 3.50
C LEU A 162 -0.29 13.57 4.45
N ALA A 163 -1.03 13.33 5.53
CA ALA A 163 -1.30 14.35 6.55
C ALA A 163 0.01 14.86 7.18
N ALA A 164 0.92 13.99 7.57
CA ALA A 164 2.21 14.38 8.14
C ALA A 164 3.04 15.28 7.19
N ARG A 165 2.90 15.09 5.88
CA ARG A 165 3.62 15.88 4.86
C ARG A 165 2.92 17.19 4.53
N PHE A 166 1.60 17.19 4.42
CA PHE A 166 0.85 18.29 3.80
C PHE A 166 -0.09 19.03 4.75
N ALA A 167 -0.55 18.42 5.86
CA ALA A 167 -1.49 19.09 6.74
C ALA A 167 -0.88 20.34 7.37
N GLY A 168 -1.52 21.50 7.18
CA GLY A 168 -1.05 22.79 7.67
C GLY A 168 0.29 23.25 7.10
N LYS A 169 0.76 22.67 5.98
CA LYS A 169 2.08 22.96 5.40
C LYS A 169 1.94 23.42 3.96
N PRO A 170 1.80 24.74 3.70
CA PRO A 170 1.88 25.26 2.36
C PRO A 170 3.19 24.93 1.67
N LEU A 171 3.17 24.76 0.36
CA LEU A 171 4.36 24.62 -0.45
C LEU A 171 4.68 25.97 -1.09
N TYR A 172 5.91 26.42 -0.91
CA TYR A 172 6.40 27.69 -1.45
C TYR A 172 7.27 27.45 -2.68
N ALA A 173 7.14 28.30 -3.68
CA ALA A 173 7.93 28.26 -4.91
C ALA A 173 8.01 29.64 -5.57
N PRO A 174 8.93 29.88 -6.49
CA PRO A 174 8.87 31.01 -7.40
C PRO A 174 7.54 31.03 -8.18
N ILE A 175 7.06 32.23 -8.51
CA ILE A 175 5.77 32.42 -9.22
C ILE A 175 5.70 31.53 -10.46
N GLY A 176 4.57 30.81 -10.61
CA GLY A 176 4.28 29.89 -11.71
C GLY A 176 4.82 28.47 -11.51
N GLN A 177 5.49 28.15 -10.41
CA GLN A 177 6.14 26.85 -10.21
C GLN A 177 5.50 25.95 -9.16
N ALA A 178 4.72 26.47 -8.21
CA ALA A 178 4.22 25.70 -7.06
C ALA A 178 3.38 24.49 -7.49
N ARG A 179 2.49 24.67 -8.46
CA ARG A 179 1.65 23.57 -8.97
C ARG A 179 2.49 22.46 -9.62
N SER A 180 3.47 22.83 -10.43
CA SER A 180 4.34 21.84 -11.10
C SER A 180 5.28 21.14 -10.12
N LEU A 181 5.72 21.81 -9.07
CA LEU A 181 6.50 21.19 -7.98
C LEU A 181 5.66 20.17 -7.23
N LEU A 182 4.44 20.54 -6.86
CA LEU A 182 3.51 19.63 -6.17
C LEU A 182 3.20 18.42 -7.03
N GLN A 183 2.92 18.61 -8.33
CA GLN A 183 2.67 17.50 -9.25
C GLN A 183 3.88 16.57 -9.36
N ARG A 184 5.08 17.12 -9.49
CA ARG A 184 6.31 16.31 -9.52
C ARG A 184 6.54 15.53 -8.24
N GLU A 185 6.24 16.10 -7.07
CA GLU A 185 6.34 15.38 -5.79
C GLU A 185 5.36 14.21 -5.76
N VAL A 186 4.12 14.42 -6.24
CA VAL A 186 3.11 13.37 -6.33
C VAL A 186 3.57 12.25 -7.26
N ASP A 187 4.02 12.58 -8.46
CA ASP A 187 4.37 11.58 -9.48
C ASP A 187 5.62 10.79 -9.11
N ARG A 188 6.64 11.44 -8.55
CA ARG A 188 7.93 10.80 -8.27
C ARG A 188 8.01 10.13 -6.91
N SER A 189 7.23 10.59 -5.94
CA SER A 189 7.34 10.13 -4.55
C SER A 189 6.06 9.43 -4.07
N TRP A 190 4.91 10.09 -4.19
CA TRP A 190 3.67 9.61 -3.58
C TRP A 190 3.02 8.49 -4.37
N MET A 191 2.94 8.58 -5.69
CA MET A 191 2.37 7.52 -6.51
C MET A 191 3.14 6.19 -6.35
N PRO A 192 4.49 6.16 -6.45
CA PRO A 192 5.24 4.94 -6.20
C PRO A 192 5.14 4.44 -4.75
N TYR A 193 5.10 5.35 -3.78
CA TYR A 193 4.93 4.97 -2.38
C TYR A 193 3.59 4.26 -2.15
N ILE A 194 2.50 4.86 -2.62
CA ILE A 194 1.16 4.32 -2.42
C ILE A 194 1.00 2.97 -3.14
N LYS A 195 1.53 2.83 -4.35
CA LYS A 195 1.54 1.54 -5.05
C LYS A 195 2.23 0.46 -4.24
N ARG A 196 3.41 0.74 -3.69
CA ARG A 196 4.12 -0.21 -2.80
C ARG A 196 3.34 -0.56 -1.54
N GLU A 197 2.62 0.40 -0.95
CA GLU A 197 1.74 0.11 0.19
C GLU A 197 0.62 -0.85 -0.20
N MET A 198 0.01 -0.67 -1.38
CA MET A 198 -1.03 -1.56 -1.89
C MET A 198 -0.49 -2.97 -2.22
N GLU A 199 0.74 -3.08 -2.70
CA GLU A 199 1.39 -4.36 -3.03
C GLU A 199 1.70 -5.23 -1.79
N LYS A 200 1.72 -4.66 -0.59
CA LYS A 200 1.95 -5.42 0.64
C LYS A 200 0.88 -6.49 0.92
N VAL A 201 -0.27 -6.39 0.32
CA VAL A 201 -1.31 -7.41 0.37
C VAL A 201 -0.82 -8.76 -0.16
N GLU A 202 0.11 -8.77 -1.11
CA GLU A 202 0.62 -9.99 -1.73
C GLU A 202 1.29 -10.95 -0.73
N VAL A 203 1.91 -10.40 0.32
CA VAL A 203 2.46 -11.20 1.43
C VAL A 203 1.35 -11.95 2.18
N LEU A 204 0.21 -11.30 2.39
CA LEU A 204 -0.94 -11.89 3.05
C LEU A 204 -1.64 -12.92 2.14
N GLN A 205 -1.69 -12.63 0.85
CA GLN A 205 -2.22 -13.57 -0.16
C GLN A 205 -1.39 -14.85 -0.22
N ALA A 206 -0.07 -14.72 -0.26
CA ALA A 206 0.84 -15.86 -0.26
C ALA A 206 0.73 -16.72 1.03
N ALA A 207 0.32 -16.14 2.15
CA ALA A 207 0.11 -16.88 3.39
C ALA A 207 -1.13 -17.78 3.37
N ILE A 208 -2.05 -17.59 2.42
CA ILE A 208 -3.20 -18.47 2.19
C ILE A 208 -2.78 -19.68 1.35
N ASP A 209 -1.93 -19.47 0.36
CA ASP A 209 -1.45 -20.45 -0.62
C ASP A 209 -0.33 -21.35 -0.07
N THR A 210 -0.58 -22.02 1.04
CA THR A 210 0.43 -22.87 1.67
C THR A 210 0.44 -24.30 1.11
N PRO A 211 1.57 -25.02 1.18
CA PRO A 211 1.61 -26.43 0.82
C PRO A 211 0.61 -27.28 1.61
N GLN A 212 0.35 -26.92 2.87
CA GLN A 212 -0.62 -27.59 3.74
C GLN A 212 -2.05 -27.41 3.23
N GLU A 213 -2.39 -26.20 2.78
CA GLU A 213 -3.71 -25.91 2.21
C GLU A 213 -3.92 -26.66 0.89
N TYR A 214 -2.94 -26.68 0.02
CA TYR A 214 -3.02 -27.49 -1.21
C TYR A 214 -3.11 -28.99 -0.95
N ALA A 215 -2.40 -29.49 0.07
CA ALA A 215 -2.53 -30.88 0.49
C ALA A 215 -3.93 -31.18 1.06
N ARG A 216 -4.54 -30.22 1.76
CA ARG A 216 -5.93 -30.32 2.25
C ARG A 216 -6.90 -30.41 1.07
N LEU A 217 -6.84 -29.44 0.16
CA LEU A 217 -7.70 -29.39 -1.02
C LEU A 217 -7.58 -30.64 -1.89
N GLY A 218 -6.39 -31.22 -1.97
CA GLY A 218 -6.16 -32.49 -2.68
C GLY A 218 -6.85 -33.71 -2.06
N LYS A 219 -7.16 -33.69 -0.76
CA LYS A 219 -7.75 -34.81 -0.03
C LYS A 219 -9.25 -34.72 0.16
N VAL A 220 -9.83 -33.49 0.08
CA VAL A 220 -11.27 -33.29 0.23
C VAL A 220 -12.05 -33.91 -0.93
N CYS A 221 -13.35 -34.05 -0.76
CA CYS A 221 -14.24 -34.52 -1.82
C CYS A 221 -13.86 -35.91 -2.39
N ALA A 222 -13.48 -36.83 -1.53
CA ALA A 222 -13.04 -38.19 -1.91
C ALA A 222 -11.90 -38.18 -2.96
N GLY A 223 -11.07 -37.14 -2.99
CA GLY A 223 -9.94 -37.03 -3.91
C GLY A 223 -10.31 -36.62 -5.34
N GLU A 224 -11.48 -36.04 -5.55
CA GLU A 224 -11.93 -35.55 -6.86
C GLU A 224 -10.89 -34.65 -7.51
N VAL A 225 -10.33 -33.67 -6.76
CA VAL A 225 -9.25 -32.80 -7.21
C VAL A 225 -8.03 -33.59 -7.69
N GLN A 226 -7.60 -34.58 -6.92
CA GLN A 226 -6.45 -35.43 -7.29
C GLN A 226 -6.75 -36.30 -8.52
N SER A 227 -7.98 -36.76 -8.67
CA SER A 227 -8.42 -37.51 -9.85
C SER A 227 -8.34 -36.68 -11.11
N LEU A 228 -8.81 -35.43 -11.06
CA LEU A 228 -8.68 -34.47 -12.17
C LEU A 228 -7.21 -34.24 -12.53
N LEU A 229 -6.35 -33.97 -11.54
CA LEU A 229 -4.94 -33.67 -11.78
C LEU A 229 -4.14 -34.86 -12.34
N ARG A 230 -4.51 -36.11 -12.00
CA ARG A 230 -3.90 -37.30 -12.61
C ARG A 230 -4.23 -37.46 -14.09
N GLN A 231 -5.39 -36.98 -14.51
CA GLN A 231 -5.83 -36.99 -15.92
C GLN A 231 -5.28 -35.83 -16.73
N ALA A 232 -4.76 -34.80 -16.07
CA ALA A 232 -4.19 -33.65 -16.72
C ALA A 232 -2.97 -34.05 -17.57
N PRO A 233 -2.85 -33.55 -18.82
CA PRO A 233 -1.67 -33.77 -19.64
C PRO A 233 -0.41 -33.30 -18.88
N ARG A 234 0.65 -34.09 -18.92
CA ARG A 234 1.95 -33.63 -18.44
C ARG A 234 2.33 -32.41 -19.25
N SER A 235 2.55 -31.27 -18.60
CA SER A 235 2.98 -30.05 -19.28
C SER A 235 4.27 -30.38 -20.07
N SER A 236 4.13 -30.51 -21.39
CA SER A 236 5.29 -30.54 -22.28
C SER A 236 6.05 -29.23 -22.13
N SER A 237 7.32 -29.36 -21.96
CA SER A 237 8.33 -28.30 -21.79
C SER A 237 8.31 -27.32 -22.92
#